data_4ff8ea4d7aa56a94d4be5981105c1de9
#
_entry.id   4ff8ea4d7aa56a94d4be5981105c1de9
#
_cell.length_a   1.000
_cell.length_b   1.000
_cell.length_c   1.000
_cell.angle_alpha   90.00
_cell.angle_beta   90.00
_cell.angle_gamma   90.00
#
_symmetry.space_group_name_H-M   'P 1'
#
loop_
_entity.id
_entity.type
_entity.pdbx_description
1 polymer ?
#
loop_
_entity_poly.entity_id
_entity_poly.type
_entity_poly.pdbx_seq_one_letter_code
_entity_poly.pdbx_strand_id
1 'polypeptide(L)'
;MKNLLLLFNLVLLVSFSTFGQNGKVYDNLSMTSTILNSERKFAIYLPPDYETSQRSYPVLYLLHGAGDDQTGWIQFGEVQQIADKTIRADKATPMIIVMPDASTGHRGYFNDIKGEWLYEDFFFEELIPYVEKTYRIKNEKRYRAVAGLSMGGGGSFMYALHHPEMFSSACPLSAYIGPLSVEQFKKRLLRNNESYADSVIQNYYEHHNVLSLINKITEKQIKAVRWFIDCGDDDFLYEGNSLAHIAMRKKEIPHEFRIRDGGHTWTYWRESLPVVLEFVSDAFHQH
;
A
#
# COMPACT_ATOMS: atom_id res chain seq x y z
N MET A 1 -36.66 72.73 0.79
CA MET A 1 -35.53 72.10 0.11
C MET A 1 -34.94 71.06 1.01
N LYS A 2 -35.25 69.76 0.78
CA LYS A 2 -34.79 68.63 1.60
C LYS A 2 -33.64 67.95 0.85
N ASN A 3 -32.44 68.03 1.40
CA ASN A 3 -31.28 67.32 0.86
C ASN A 3 -31.34 65.85 1.25
N LEU A 4 -31.46 64.97 0.25
CA LEU A 4 -31.44 63.54 0.38
C LEU A 4 -29.97 63.09 0.20
N LEU A 5 -29.28 62.75 1.31
CA LEU A 5 -27.98 62.13 1.26
C LEU A 5 -28.15 60.62 0.92
N LEU A 6 -27.72 60.23 -0.27
CA LEU A 6 -27.58 58.81 -0.65
C LEU A 6 -26.26 58.30 -0.07
N LEU A 7 -26.29 57.44 0.96
CA LEU A 7 -25.16 56.64 1.39
C LEU A 7 -25.02 55.44 0.44
N PHE A 8 -23.96 55.43 -0.35
CA PHE A 8 -23.54 54.30 -1.16
C PHE A 8 -22.71 53.36 -0.27
N ASN A 9 -23.31 52.24 0.22
CA ASN A 9 -22.58 51.18 0.88
C ASN A 9 -21.83 50.34 -0.16
N LEU A 10 -20.54 50.58 -0.30
CA LEU A 10 -19.63 49.76 -1.10
C LEU A 10 -19.30 48.49 -0.31
N VAL A 11 -20.03 47.38 -0.60
CA VAL A 11 -19.70 46.07 -0.08
C VAL A 11 -18.48 45.55 -0.86
N LEU A 12 -17.32 45.62 -0.23
CA LEU A 12 -16.09 45.01 -0.74
C LEU A 12 -16.21 43.50 -0.56
N LEU A 13 -16.59 42.77 -1.63
CA LEU A 13 -16.49 41.31 -1.72
C LEU A 13 -15.00 40.96 -1.80
N VAL A 14 -14.37 40.74 -0.64
CA VAL A 14 -13.03 40.13 -0.58
C VAL A 14 -13.21 38.65 -0.89
N SER A 15 -12.97 38.27 -2.14
CA SER A 15 -12.84 36.87 -2.52
C SER A 15 -11.57 36.30 -1.88
N PHE A 16 -11.68 35.69 -0.73
CA PHE A 16 -10.61 34.84 -0.21
C PHE A 16 -10.51 33.63 -1.13
N SER A 17 -9.54 33.65 -2.04
CA SER A 17 -9.07 32.43 -2.68
C SER A 17 -8.47 31.57 -1.56
N THR A 18 -9.26 30.68 -1.01
CA THR A 18 -8.74 29.60 -0.15
C THR A 18 -7.90 28.70 -1.04
N PHE A 19 -6.60 28.99 -1.17
CA PHE A 19 -5.67 27.99 -1.62
C PHE A 19 -5.81 26.83 -0.66
N GLY A 20 -6.40 25.73 -1.13
CA GLY A 20 -6.52 24.53 -0.32
C GLY A 20 -5.12 24.15 0.19
N GLN A 21 -4.99 24.00 1.49
CA GLN A 21 -3.74 23.58 2.11
C GLN A 21 -3.32 22.23 1.49
N ASN A 22 -2.05 22.07 1.13
CA ASN A 22 -1.51 20.79 0.67
C ASN A 22 -1.20 19.89 1.87
N GLY A 23 -1.25 18.61 1.67
CA GLY A 23 -0.70 17.65 2.62
C GLY A 23 0.81 17.82 2.79
N LYS A 24 1.36 17.24 3.83
CA LYS A 24 2.79 17.30 4.13
C LYS A 24 3.43 15.93 4.01
N VAL A 25 4.63 15.88 3.46
CA VAL A 25 5.45 14.66 3.40
C VAL A 25 6.67 14.83 4.30
N TYR A 26 6.94 13.81 5.10
CA TYR A 26 8.18 13.65 5.86
C TYR A 26 8.85 12.36 5.37
N ASP A 27 10.00 12.48 4.73
CA ASP A 27 10.65 11.42 3.94
C ASP A 27 11.86 10.77 4.63
N ASN A 28 12.27 11.29 5.78
CA ASN A 28 13.46 10.83 6.50
C ASN A 28 13.16 10.54 7.98
N LEU A 29 12.05 9.83 8.22
CA LEU A 29 11.71 9.35 9.55
C LEU A 29 12.36 8.00 9.81
N SER A 30 12.62 7.70 11.08
CA SER A 30 13.17 6.41 11.47
C SER A 30 12.63 5.93 12.82
N MET A 31 12.76 4.64 13.02
CA MET A 31 12.48 3.97 14.28
C MET A 31 13.50 2.84 14.51
N THR A 32 13.82 2.58 15.76
CA THR A 32 14.64 1.43 16.11
C THR A 32 13.78 0.17 16.11
N SER A 33 14.21 -0.85 15.36
CA SER A 33 13.61 -2.18 15.37
C SER A 33 14.42 -3.11 16.26
N THR A 34 13.75 -3.75 17.19
CA THR A 34 14.33 -4.82 18.01
C THR A 34 14.37 -6.14 17.23
N ILE A 35 13.32 -6.42 16.45
CA ILE A 35 13.20 -7.62 15.62
C ILE A 35 14.30 -7.67 14.56
N LEU A 36 14.54 -6.55 13.87
CA LEU A 36 15.56 -6.46 12.82
C LEU A 36 16.93 -6.02 13.33
N ASN A 37 17.03 -5.71 14.62
CA ASN A 37 18.24 -5.20 15.29
C ASN A 37 18.90 -4.05 14.48
N SER A 38 18.10 -3.11 14.00
CA SER A 38 18.57 -2.00 13.17
C SER A 38 17.61 -0.82 13.21
N GLU A 39 18.12 0.34 12.83
CA GLU A 39 17.27 1.49 12.54
C GLU A 39 16.54 1.26 11.20
N ARG A 40 15.21 1.45 11.20
CA ARG A 40 14.39 1.30 10.00
C ARG A 40 13.79 2.65 9.61
N LYS A 41 13.91 2.98 8.35
CA LYS A 41 13.38 4.21 7.78
C LYS A 41 11.95 4.03 7.32
N PHE A 42 11.20 5.12 7.33
CA PHE A 42 9.92 5.23 6.68
C PHE A 42 9.65 6.69 6.29
N ALA A 43 8.76 6.88 5.35
CA ALA A 43 8.20 8.19 5.04
C ALA A 43 6.71 8.20 5.35
N ILE A 44 6.14 9.40 5.54
CA ILE A 44 4.73 9.58 5.82
C ILE A 44 4.18 10.78 5.07
N TYR A 45 2.99 10.61 4.48
CA TYR A 45 2.16 11.71 4.01
C TYR A 45 1.06 11.97 5.03
N LEU A 46 0.90 13.21 5.45
CA LEU A 46 -0.17 13.70 6.31
C LEU A 46 -1.15 14.54 5.48
N PRO A 47 -2.47 14.30 5.58
CA PRO A 47 -3.46 14.98 4.73
C PRO A 47 -3.54 16.49 5.02
N PRO A 48 -4.12 17.29 4.09
CA PRO A 48 -4.10 18.75 4.15
C PRO A 48 -4.58 19.37 5.46
N ASP A 49 -5.56 18.76 6.09
CA ASP A 49 -6.16 19.26 7.33
C ASP A 49 -5.55 18.65 8.61
N TYR A 50 -4.46 17.88 8.48
CA TYR A 50 -3.87 17.20 9.65
C TYR A 50 -3.46 18.16 10.76
N GLU A 51 -2.84 19.28 10.44
CA GLU A 51 -2.37 20.26 11.43
C GLU A 51 -3.51 21.10 12.04
N THR A 52 -4.62 21.27 11.33
CA THR A 52 -5.73 22.13 11.73
C THR A 52 -6.91 21.37 12.37
N SER A 53 -6.92 20.04 12.23
CA SER A 53 -7.94 19.14 12.78
C SER A 53 -7.39 18.34 13.96
N GLN A 54 -8.27 17.92 14.87
CA GLN A 54 -7.95 16.99 15.96
C GLN A 54 -8.47 15.57 15.69
N ARG A 55 -9.04 15.32 14.52
CA ARG A 55 -9.61 14.02 14.17
C ARG A 55 -8.51 12.97 13.93
N SER A 56 -8.86 11.70 14.04
CA SER A 56 -8.04 10.58 13.59
C SER A 56 -8.39 10.20 12.16
N TYR A 57 -7.41 9.67 11.43
CA TYR A 57 -7.48 9.37 10.00
C TYR A 57 -7.35 7.87 9.73
N PRO A 58 -7.96 7.36 8.65
CA PRO A 58 -7.59 6.07 8.12
C PRO A 58 -6.13 6.07 7.65
N VAL A 59 -5.57 4.88 7.49
CA VAL A 59 -4.17 4.71 7.06
C VAL A 59 -4.05 3.76 5.87
N LEU A 60 -3.23 4.15 4.91
CA LEU A 60 -2.75 3.33 3.81
C LEU A 60 -1.25 3.05 4.01
N TYR A 61 -0.86 1.79 4.12
CA TYR A 61 0.53 1.37 4.03
C TYR A 61 0.86 1.15 2.55
N LEU A 62 1.77 1.96 1.99
CA LEU A 62 2.08 2.01 0.57
C LEU A 62 3.52 1.54 0.33
N LEU A 63 3.65 0.32 -0.20
CA LEU A 63 4.90 -0.42 -0.31
C LEU A 63 5.61 -0.13 -1.63
N HIS A 64 6.93 0.12 -1.59
CA HIS A 64 7.76 0.39 -2.76
C HIS A 64 8.23 -0.89 -3.48
N GLY A 65 8.81 -0.75 -4.68
CA GLY A 65 9.38 -1.83 -5.48
C GLY A 65 10.82 -2.19 -5.11
N ALA A 66 11.32 -3.25 -5.71
CA ALA A 66 12.73 -3.64 -5.54
C ALA A 66 13.66 -2.56 -6.09
N GLY A 67 14.72 -2.24 -5.34
CA GLY A 67 15.69 -1.19 -5.70
C GLY A 67 15.32 0.22 -5.26
N ASP A 68 14.11 0.42 -4.75
CA ASP A 68 13.68 1.66 -4.12
C ASP A 68 13.79 1.61 -2.59
N ASP A 69 13.40 2.68 -1.94
CA ASP A 69 13.31 2.83 -0.50
C ASP A 69 12.01 3.58 -0.10
N GLN A 70 11.92 4.08 1.12
CA GLN A 70 10.77 4.85 1.60
C GLN A 70 10.46 6.10 0.77
N THR A 71 11.39 6.58 -0.07
CA THR A 71 11.21 7.79 -0.87
C THR A 71 10.69 7.54 -2.29
N GLY A 72 10.69 6.29 -2.76
CA GLY A 72 10.32 5.95 -4.14
C GLY A 72 8.96 6.49 -4.57
N TRP A 73 7.93 6.32 -3.75
CA TRP A 73 6.60 6.86 -4.02
C TRP A 73 6.55 8.40 -3.97
N ILE A 74 7.47 9.04 -3.28
CA ILE A 74 7.59 10.52 -3.23
C ILE A 74 8.27 11.04 -4.49
N GLN A 75 9.46 10.50 -4.79
CA GLN A 75 10.34 11.00 -5.86
C GLN A 75 9.83 10.65 -7.25
N PHE A 76 9.35 9.43 -7.43
CA PHE A 76 8.93 8.90 -8.72
C PHE A 76 7.42 8.71 -8.82
N GLY A 77 6.75 8.45 -7.69
CA GLY A 77 5.31 8.16 -7.61
C GLY A 77 4.43 9.38 -7.43
N GLU A 78 4.99 10.56 -7.15
CA GLU A 78 4.25 11.83 -6.97
C GLU A 78 3.12 11.72 -5.94
N VAL A 79 3.32 10.91 -4.88
CA VAL A 79 2.27 10.55 -3.92
C VAL A 79 1.56 11.75 -3.31
N GLN A 80 2.30 12.81 -2.95
CA GLN A 80 1.72 14.01 -2.36
C GLN A 80 0.75 14.71 -3.32
N GLN A 81 1.22 14.97 -4.55
CA GLN A 81 0.43 15.67 -5.56
C GLN A 81 -0.83 14.90 -5.93
N ILE A 82 -0.69 13.57 -6.08
CA ILE A 82 -1.80 12.68 -6.43
C ILE A 82 -2.80 12.59 -5.27
N ALA A 83 -2.34 12.38 -4.03
CA ALA A 83 -3.20 12.32 -2.86
C ALA A 83 -3.96 13.63 -2.66
N ASP A 84 -3.27 14.77 -2.68
CA ASP A 84 -3.87 16.08 -2.56
C ASP A 84 -4.93 16.35 -3.63
N LYS A 85 -4.63 15.99 -4.90
CA LYS A 85 -5.56 16.16 -6.01
C LYS A 85 -6.80 15.28 -5.84
N THR A 86 -6.61 14.02 -5.44
CA THR A 86 -7.70 13.05 -5.29
C THR A 86 -8.61 13.41 -4.11
N ILE A 87 -8.03 13.86 -3.00
CA ILE A 87 -8.77 14.35 -1.82
C ILE A 87 -9.54 15.64 -2.15
N ARG A 88 -8.91 16.61 -2.82
CA ARG A 88 -9.60 17.87 -3.21
C ARG A 88 -10.73 17.66 -4.21
N ALA A 89 -10.67 16.59 -5.00
CA ALA A 89 -11.73 16.21 -5.93
C ALA A 89 -12.86 15.40 -5.28
N ASP A 90 -12.86 15.25 -3.95
CA ASP A 90 -13.80 14.42 -3.18
C ASP A 90 -13.86 12.96 -3.62
N LYS A 91 -12.80 12.47 -4.29
CA LYS A 91 -12.66 11.07 -4.73
C LYS A 91 -12.02 10.17 -3.68
N ALA A 92 -11.25 10.75 -2.77
CA ALA A 92 -10.67 10.03 -1.65
C ALA A 92 -10.89 10.79 -0.34
N THR A 93 -11.11 10.04 0.74
CA THR A 93 -11.12 10.63 2.08
C THR A 93 -9.70 11.03 2.49
N PRO A 94 -9.53 12.13 3.24
CA PRO A 94 -8.23 12.42 3.85
C PRO A 94 -7.73 11.23 4.68
N MET A 95 -6.54 10.74 4.35
CA MET A 95 -5.90 9.60 4.99
C MET A 95 -4.40 9.85 5.21
N ILE A 96 -3.81 9.14 6.15
CA ILE A 96 -2.37 9.07 6.34
C ILE A 96 -1.84 7.99 5.39
N ILE A 97 -0.70 8.26 4.71
CA ILE A 97 -0.02 7.25 3.89
C ILE A 97 1.36 7.00 4.49
N VAL A 98 1.63 5.76 4.85
CA VAL A 98 2.91 5.32 5.43
C VAL A 98 3.69 4.52 4.40
N MET A 99 4.91 4.91 4.14
CA MET A 99 5.79 4.30 3.13
C MET A 99 7.05 3.77 3.84
N PRO A 100 7.06 2.49 4.25
CA PRO A 100 8.21 1.91 4.93
C PRO A 100 9.32 1.51 3.95
N ASP A 101 10.58 1.59 4.39
CA ASP A 101 11.72 1.06 3.67
C ASP A 101 11.89 -0.45 3.92
N ALA A 102 11.81 -1.24 2.86
CA ALA A 102 12.14 -2.66 2.86
C ALA A 102 13.34 -2.98 1.95
N SER A 103 14.08 -1.95 1.50
CA SER A 103 15.24 -2.14 0.64
C SER A 103 16.46 -2.54 1.47
N THR A 104 16.92 -3.74 1.26
CA THR A 104 18.10 -4.29 1.92
C THR A 104 18.93 -5.14 0.95
N GLY A 105 19.01 -4.69 -0.29
CA GLY A 105 19.71 -5.39 -1.36
C GLY A 105 18.93 -6.60 -1.88
N HIS A 106 18.96 -7.72 -1.16
CA HIS A 106 18.31 -8.98 -1.60
C HIS A 106 17.09 -9.36 -0.76
N ARG A 107 16.73 -8.55 0.22
CA ARG A 107 15.66 -8.81 1.18
C ARG A 107 14.45 -7.97 0.80
N GLY A 108 13.30 -8.23 1.36
CA GLY A 108 12.07 -7.54 1.06
C GLY A 108 11.09 -7.58 2.22
N TYR A 109 9.82 -7.57 1.90
CA TYR A 109 8.73 -7.46 2.86
C TYR A 109 8.43 -8.73 3.67
N PHE A 110 9.15 -9.84 3.48
CA PHE A 110 8.83 -11.12 4.09
C PHE A 110 9.89 -11.54 5.10
N ASN A 111 9.52 -12.43 5.99
CA ASN A 111 10.48 -13.18 6.77
C ASN A 111 11.24 -14.12 5.84
N ASP A 112 12.56 -14.14 5.92
CA ASP A 112 13.37 -14.98 5.03
C ASP A 112 13.39 -16.43 5.51
N ILE A 113 13.76 -17.35 4.59
CA ILE A 113 13.81 -18.78 4.89
C ILE A 113 14.84 -19.14 5.96
N LYS A 114 15.82 -18.26 6.22
CA LYS A 114 16.87 -18.45 7.24
C LYS A 114 16.42 -18.00 8.63
N GLY A 115 15.39 -17.15 8.72
CA GLY A 115 15.00 -16.48 9.94
C GLY A 115 15.97 -15.37 10.37
N GLU A 116 16.79 -14.86 9.44
CA GLU A 116 17.75 -13.77 9.69
C GLU A 116 17.16 -12.40 9.36
N TRP A 117 16.10 -12.37 8.59
CA TRP A 117 15.37 -11.17 8.18
C TRP A 117 13.88 -11.38 8.41
N LEU A 118 13.38 -10.84 9.52
CA LEU A 118 12.00 -11.02 9.98
C LEU A 118 11.19 -9.75 9.71
N TYR A 119 11.13 -9.34 8.43
CA TYR A 119 10.51 -8.05 8.08
C TYR A 119 9.00 -8.05 8.24
N GLU A 120 8.33 -9.15 7.99
CA GLU A 120 6.88 -9.26 8.21
C GLU A 120 6.55 -9.11 9.70
N ASP A 121 7.31 -9.78 10.58
CA ASP A 121 7.15 -9.62 12.03
C ASP A 121 7.41 -8.17 12.45
N PHE A 122 8.49 -7.55 11.96
CA PHE A 122 8.76 -6.13 12.19
C PHE A 122 7.59 -5.24 11.76
N PHE A 123 7.01 -5.49 10.58
CA PHE A 123 5.92 -4.68 10.04
C PHE A 123 4.68 -4.73 10.94
N PHE A 124 4.29 -5.93 11.39
CA PHE A 124 3.07 -6.12 12.18
C PHE A 124 3.27 -5.87 13.67
N GLU A 125 4.41 -6.22 14.23
CA GLU A 125 4.64 -6.17 15.69
C GLU A 125 5.31 -4.87 16.15
N GLU A 126 6.04 -4.18 15.26
CA GLU A 126 6.74 -2.95 15.61
C GLU A 126 6.28 -1.74 14.80
N LEU A 127 6.29 -1.78 13.46
CA LEU A 127 6.01 -0.60 12.63
C LEU A 127 4.56 -0.13 12.78
N ILE A 128 3.57 -1.01 12.59
CA ILE A 128 2.15 -0.66 12.72
C ILE A 128 1.86 -0.08 14.11
N PRO A 129 2.21 -0.73 15.23
CA PRO A 129 1.98 -0.18 16.57
C PRO A 129 2.69 1.16 16.81
N TYR A 130 3.91 1.31 16.33
CA TYR A 130 4.67 2.56 16.46
C TYR A 130 3.98 3.72 15.76
N VAL A 131 3.59 3.53 14.50
CA VAL A 131 2.95 4.55 13.68
C VAL A 131 1.56 4.91 14.22
N GLU A 132 0.77 3.92 14.59
CA GLU A 132 -0.58 4.13 15.14
C GLU A 132 -0.57 4.81 16.53
N LYS A 133 0.49 4.63 17.29
CA LYS A 133 0.70 5.34 18.56
C LYS A 133 1.20 6.78 18.37
N THR A 134 2.00 7.01 17.32
CA THR A 134 2.68 8.30 17.10
C THR A 134 1.78 9.30 16.38
N TYR A 135 0.94 8.82 15.46
CA TYR A 135 0.07 9.65 14.62
C TYR A 135 -1.41 9.42 14.94
N ARG A 136 -2.24 10.40 14.60
CA ARG A 136 -3.69 10.29 14.82
C ARG A 136 -4.35 9.35 13.79
N ILE A 137 -4.14 8.05 13.99
CA ILE A 137 -4.66 6.98 13.15
C ILE A 137 -5.87 6.32 13.83
N LYS A 138 -6.86 5.92 13.03
CA LYS A 138 -7.92 5.00 13.42
C LYS A 138 -7.37 3.58 13.29
N ASN A 139 -7.13 2.91 14.40
CA ASN A 139 -6.41 1.62 14.47
C ASN A 139 -7.29 0.38 14.26
N GLU A 140 -8.50 0.54 13.77
CA GLU A 140 -9.40 -0.57 13.47
C GLU A 140 -9.14 -1.11 12.05
N LYS A 141 -9.35 -2.40 11.85
CA LYS A 141 -9.24 -3.06 10.53
C LYS A 141 -9.89 -2.26 9.41
N ARG A 142 -11.11 -1.75 9.64
CA ARG A 142 -11.89 -0.99 8.68
C ARG A 142 -11.12 0.19 8.08
N TYR A 143 -10.28 0.82 8.88
CA TYR A 143 -9.55 2.04 8.51
C TYR A 143 -8.10 1.79 8.12
N ARG A 144 -7.72 0.53 7.92
CA ARG A 144 -6.36 0.14 7.51
C ARG A 144 -6.39 -0.54 6.15
N ALA A 145 -5.56 -0.05 5.23
CA ALA A 145 -5.38 -0.64 3.91
C ALA A 145 -3.90 -0.83 3.59
N VAL A 146 -3.59 -1.72 2.67
CA VAL A 146 -2.25 -1.93 2.15
C VAL A 146 -2.27 -1.91 0.63
N ALA A 147 -1.28 -1.26 0.02
CA ALA A 147 -1.06 -1.24 -1.41
C ALA A 147 0.44 -1.26 -1.69
N GLY A 148 0.82 -1.55 -2.91
CA GLY A 148 2.23 -1.47 -3.31
C GLY A 148 2.44 -1.92 -4.73
N LEU A 149 3.61 -1.58 -5.27
CA LEU A 149 4.00 -1.92 -6.63
C LEU A 149 5.09 -3.01 -6.65
N SER A 150 5.09 -3.87 -7.66
CA SER A 150 6.16 -4.84 -7.90
C SER A 150 6.43 -5.74 -6.67
N MET A 151 7.60 -5.64 -6.06
CA MET A 151 7.93 -6.29 -4.78
C MET A 151 6.91 -5.90 -3.68
N GLY A 152 6.53 -4.62 -3.59
CA GLY A 152 5.51 -4.14 -2.66
C GLY A 152 4.10 -4.60 -3.04
N GLY A 153 3.83 -4.85 -4.33
CA GLY A 153 2.61 -5.50 -4.79
C GLY A 153 2.50 -6.93 -4.25
N GLY A 154 3.60 -7.68 -4.32
CA GLY A 154 3.72 -8.99 -3.67
C GLY A 154 3.54 -8.90 -2.16
N GLY A 155 4.16 -7.89 -1.52
CA GLY A 155 3.98 -7.59 -0.10
C GLY A 155 2.53 -7.37 0.28
N SER A 156 1.81 -6.56 -0.50
CA SER A 156 0.38 -6.28 -0.24
C SER A 156 -0.50 -7.54 -0.36
N PHE A 157 -0.21 -8.42 -1.33
CA PHE A 157 -0.87 -9.72 -1.40
C PHE A 157 -0.63 -10.55 -0.15
N MET A 158 0.66 -10.75 0.18
CA MET A 158 1.06 -11.62 1.28
C MET A 158 0.51 -11.15 2.62
N TYR A 159 0.66 -9.87 2.93
CA TYR A 159 0.19 -9.30 4.19
C TYR A 159 -1.32 -9.46 4.37
N ALA A 160 -2.10 -9.22 3.32
CA ALA A 160 -3.54 -9.36 3.41
C ALA A 160 -4.03 -10.83 3.36
N LEU A 161 -3.24 -11.76 2.82
CA LEU A 161 -3.52 -13.19 2.85
C LEU A 161 -3.12 -13.82 4.18
N HIS A 162 -2.01 -13.40 4.80
CA HIS A 162 -1.56 -13.89 6.10
C HIS A 162 -2.40 -13.29 7.24
N HIS A 163 -2.72 -11.99 7.16
CA HIS A 163 -3.39 -11.22 8.20
C HIS A 163 -4.69 -10.58 7.70
N PRO A 164 -5.66 -11.39 7.24
CA PRO A 164 -6.93 -10.88 6.69
C PRO A 164 -7.76 -10.11 7.71
N GLU A 165 -7.46 -10.24 9.00
CA GLU A 165 -8.09 -9.47 10.09
C GLU A 165 -7.52 -8.05 10.22
N MET A 166 -6.38 -7.76 9.61
CA MET A 166 -5.68 -6.48 9.76
C MET A 166 -6.13 -5.41 8.77
N PHE A 167 -6.54 -5.79 7.55
CA PHE A 167 -6.79 -4.86 6.45
C PHE A 167 -8.22 -4.95 5.92
N SER A 168 -8.83 -3.79 5.67
CA SER A 168 -10.09 -3.69 4.94
C SER A 168 -9.91 -3.92 3.43
N SER A 169 -8.77 -3.46 2.91
CA SER A 169 -8.47 -3.49 1.47
C SER A 169 -7.00 -3.77 1.21
N ALA A 170 -6.72 -4.48 0.11
CA ALA A 170 -5.38 -4.68 -0.43
C ALA A 170 -5.37 -4.38 -1.93
N CYS A 171 -4.37 -3.59 -2.36
CA CYS A 171 -4.25 -3.12 -3.74
C CYS A 171 -2.86 -3.46 -4.31
N PRO A 172 -2.61 -4.71 -4.71
CA PRO A 172 -1.38 -5.10 -5.39
C PRO A 172 -1.32 -4.56 -6.83
N LEU A 173 -0.26 -3.81 -7.14
CA LEU A 173 -0.01 -3.23 -8.45
C LEU A 173 1.21 -3.91 -9.08
N SER A 174 1.09 -4.40 -10.32
CA SER A 174 2.20 -5.08 -11.02
C SER A 174 2.92 -6.07 -10.09
N ALA A 175 2.18 -6.89 -9.37
CA ALA A 175 2.68 -7.61 -8.21
C ALA A 175 3.66 -8.74 -8.57
N TYR A 176 4.80 -8.77 -7.89
CA TYR A 176 5.66 -9.95 -7.90
C TYR A 176 5.11 -11.00 -6.94
N ILE A 177 4.43 -12.01 -7.48
CA ILE A 177 3.76 -13.05 -6.67
C ILE A 177 4.66 -14.21 -6.23
N GLY A 178 5.96 -14.09 -6.48
CA GLY A 178 6.96 -15.14 -6.23
C GLY A 178 7.15 -16.09 -7.41
N PRO A 179 8.01 -17.11 -7.25
CA PRO A 179 8.18 -18.18 -8.23
C PRO A 179 6.88 -18.92 -8.47
N LEU A 180 6.57 -19.27 -9.72
CA LEU A 180 5.32 -19.94 -10.09
C LEU A 180 5.28 -21.44 -9.73
N SER A 181 6.44 -22.02 -9.36
CA SER A 181 6.51 -23.40 -8.87
C SER A 181 7.64 -23.58 -7.85
N VAL A 182 7.52 -24.65 -7.06
CA VAL A 182 8.57 -25.05 -6.10
C VAL A 182 9.90 -25.31 -6.81
N GLU A 183 9.89 -25.89 -8.02
CA GLU A 183 11.09 -26.15 -8.81
C GLU A 183 11.78 -24.86 -9.22
N GLN A 184 11.03 -23.81 -9.59
CA GLN A 184 11.58 -22.49 -9.86
C GLN A 184 12.18 -21.87 -8.59
N PHE A 185 11.52 -22.05 -7.45
CA PHE A 185 12.02 -21.58 -6.16
C PHE A 185 13.34 -22.28 -5.79
N LYS A 186 13.39 -23.63 -5.89
CA LYS A 186 14.63 -24.41 -5.69
C LYS A 186 15.78 -23.93 -6.57
N LYS A 187 15.51 -23.73 -7.88
CA LYS A 187 16.52 -23.20 -8.81
C LYS A 187 17.02 -21.82 -8.42
N ARG A 188 16.15 -20.96 -7.87
CA ARG A 188 16.54 -19.64 -7.37
C ARG A 188 17.45 -19.75 -6.15
N LEU A 189 17.11 -20.59 -5.18
CA LEU A 189 17.94 -20.84 -4.00
C LEU A 189 19.33 -21.33 -4.39
N LEU A 190 19.41 -22.32 -5.28
CA LEU A 190 20.70 -22.83 -5.77
C LEU A 190 21.56 -21.76 -6.47
N ARG A 191 20.94 -20.86 -7.24
CA ARG A 191 21.65 -19.73 -7.87
C ARG A 191 22.23 -18.75 -6.83
N ASN A 192 21.61 -18.65 -5.67
CA ASN A 192 22.08 -17.84 -4.56
C ASN A 192 23.03 -18.60 -3.62
N ASN A 193 23.48 -19.81 -3.99
CA ASN A 193 24.28 -20.73 -3.16
C ASN A 193 23.57 -21.10 -1.86
N GLU A 194 22.25 -21.21 -1.88
CA GLU A 194 21.43 -21.60 -0.75
C GLU A 194 20.90 -23.01 -0.93
N SER A 195 21.03 -23.85 0.11
CA SER A 195 20.58 -25.23 0.09
C SER A 195 19.88 -25.58 1.40
N TYR A 196 18.66 -26.11 1.29
CA TYR A 196 17.85 -26.55 2.42
C TYR A 196 17.25 -27.91 2.12
N ALA A 197 16.76 -28.62 3.15
CA ALA A 197 15.99 -29.83 2.97
C ALA A 197 14.72 -29.54 2.15
N ASP A 198 14.33 -30.48 1.30
CA ASP A 198 13.14 -30.34 0.43
C ASP A 198 11.86 -30.00 1.19
N SER A 199 11.68 -30.55 2.39
CA SER A 199 10.54 -30.24 3.26
C SER A 199 10.54 -28.77 3.74
N VAL A 200 11.72 -28.19 4.02
CA VAL A 200 11.86 -26.79 4.41
C VAL A 200 11.50 -25.89 3.23
N ILE A 201 12.03 -26.19 2.04
CA ILE A 201 11.75 -25.44 0.81
C ILE A 201 10.26 -25.49 0.48
N GLN A 202 9.65 -26.69 0.53
CA GLN A 202 8.22 -26.87 0.26
C GLN A 202 7.37 -26.07 1.24
N ASN A 203 7.63 -26.21 2.53
CA ASN A 203 6.89 -25.48 3.57
C ASN A 203 7.02 -23.96 3.40
N TYR A 204 8.24 -23.45 3.20
CA TYR A 204 8.44 -22.03 2.99
C TYR A 204 7.72 -21.53 1.73
N TYR A 205 7.85 -22.25 0.60
CA TYR A 205 7.15 -21.91 -0.63
C TYR A 205 5.63 -21.86 -0.43
N GLU A 206 5.06 -22.84 0.24
CA GLU A 206 3.62 -22.89 0.49
C GLU A 206 3.08 -21.74 1.34
N HIS A 207 3.90 -21.18 2.22
CA HIS A 207 3.53 -20.07 3.08
C HIS A 207 3.93 -18.70 2.52
N HIS A 208 4.79 -18.64 1.48
CA HIS A 208 5.28 -17.39 0.89
C HIS A 208 5.03 -17.30 -0.63
N ASN A 209 4.06 -18.06 -1.13
CA ASN A 209 3.63 -17.98 -2.52
C ASN A 209 2.15 -17.58 -2.60
N VAL A 210 1.85 -16.51 -3.32
CA VAL A 210 0.50 -15.95 -3.43
C VAL A 210 -0.52 -16.98 -3.95
N LEU A 211 -0.15 -17.76 -4.97
CA LEU A 211 -1.06 -18.79 -5.54
C LEU A 211 -1.34 -19.90 -4.54
N SER A 212 -0.33 -20.34 -3.79
CA SER A 212 -0.49 -21.34 -2.73
C SER A 212 -1.42 -20.84 -1.63
N LEU A 213 -1.25 -19.60 -1.21
CA LEU A 213 -2.09 -18.97 -0.18
C LEU A 213 -3.54 -18.79 -0.64
N ILE A 214 -3.76 -18.31 -1.87
CA ILE A 214 -5.11 -18.21 -2.45
C ILE A 214 -5.78 -19.57 -2.47
N ASN A 215 -5.05 -20.64 -2.84
CA ASN A 215 -5.60 -21.99 -2.88
C ASN A 215 -5.97 -22.56 -1.50
N LYS A 216 -5.30 -22.08 -0.44
CA LYS A 216 -5.53 -22.50 0.96
C LYS A 216 -6.54 -21.63 1.71
N ILE A 217 -6.99 -20.50 1.13
CA ILE A 217 -7.90 -19.57 1.79
C ILE A 217 -9.20 -20.29 2.21
N THR A 218 -9.67 -19.99 3.41
CA THR A 218 -10.90 -20.56 3.97
C THR A 218 -12.12 -19.74 3.57
N GLU A 219 -13.31 -20.33 3.60
CA GLU A 219 -14.58 -19.63 3.31
C GLU A 219 -14.75 -18.35 4.16
N LYS A 220 -14.35 -18.42 5.44
CA LYS A 220 -14.41 -17.27 6.36
C LYS A 220 -13.52 -16.11 5.89
N GLN A 221 -12.39 -16.41 5.23
CA GLN A 221 -11.42 -15.42 4.76
C GLN A 221 -11.76 -14.85 3.39
N ILE A 222 -12.59 -15.54 2.57
CA ILE A 222 -12.91 -15.15 1.19
C ILE A 222 -13.38 -13.69 1.09
N LYS A 223 -14.20 -13.24 2.04
CA LYS A 223 -14.77 -11.88 2.06
C LYS A 223 -14.10 -10.97 3.08
N ALA A 224 -13.00 -11.42 3.68
CA ALA A 224 -12.38 -10.66 4.77
C ALA A 224 -11.68 -9.38 4.29
N VAL A 225 -11.19 -9.37 3.05
CA VAL A 225 -10.44 -8.25 2.45
C VAL A 225 -11.06 -7.89 1.11
N ARG A 226 -11.15 -6.61 0.79
CA ARG A 226 -11.48 -6.12 -0.55
C ARG A 226 -10.19 -6.03 -1.37
N TRP A 227 -10.24 -6.52 -2.61
CA TRP A 227 -9.06 -6.64 -3.47
C TRP A 227 -9.20 -5.80 -4.73
N PHE A 228 -8.16 -5.02 -5.02
CA PHE A 228 -7.98 -4.31 -6.29
C PHE A 228 -6.61 -4.66 -6.86
N ILE A 229 -6.59 -5.40 -7.97
CA ILE A 229 -5.37 -5.88 -8.63
C ILE A 229 -5.24 -5.14 -9.96
N ASP A 230 -4.09 -4.52 -10.21
CA ASP A 230 -3.84 -3.76 -11.44
C ASP A 230 -2.45 -4.11 -12.01
N CYS A 231 -2.39 -4.45 -13.31
CA CYS A 231 -1.14 -4.80 -13.99
C CYS A 231 -1.23 -4.36 -15.44
N GLY A 232 -0.15 -3.80 -15.97
CA GLY A 232 -0.06 -3.44 -17.39
C GLY A 232 -0.02 -4.67 -18.29
N ASP A 233 -0.53 -4.56 -19.51
CA ASP A 233 -0.52 -5.64 -20.51
C ASP A 233 0.90 -5.91 -21.06
N ASP A 234 1.77 -4.88 -21.06
CA ASP A 234 3.18 -4.99 -21.42
C ASP A 234 4.10 -5.20 -20.20
N ASP A 235 3.54 -5.41 -19.00
CA ASP A 235 4.31 -5.64 -17.78
C ASP A 235 4.84 -7.08 -17.76
N PHE A 236 6.15 -7.25 -17.53
CA PHE A 236 6.77 -8.60 -17.48
C PHE A 236 6.23 -9.50 -16.34
N LEU A 237 5.48 -8.93 -15.37
CA LEU A 237 4.80 -9.67 -14.31
C LEU A 237 3.33 -10.00 -14.64
N TYR A 238 2.89 -9.74 -15.89
CA TYR A 238 1.51 -9.98 -16.31
C TYR A 238 1.02 -11.40 -16.05
N GLU A 239 1.88 -12.40 -16.28
CA GLU A 239 1.53 -13.82 -16.10
C GLU A 239 1.13 -14.10 -14.65
N GLY A 240 1.96 -13.70 -13.68
CA GLY A 240 1.69 -13.90 -12.27
C GLY A 240 0.39 -13.24 -11.80
N ASN A 241 0.18 -11.98 -12.19
CA ASN A 241 -1.04 -11.24 -11.85
C ASN A 241 -2.29 -11.87 -12.47
N SER A 242 -2.21 -12.35 -13.71
CA SER A 242 -3.29 -13.08 -14.39
C SER A 242 -3.60 -14.41 -13.71
N LEU A 243 -2.57 -15.16 -13.30
CA LEU A 243 -2.73 -16.41 -12.56
C LEU A 243 -3.37 -16.19 -11.19
N ALA A 244 -3.00 -15.12 -10.48
CA ALA A 244 -3.64 -14.75 -9.22
C ALA A 244 -5.13 -14.43 -9.43
N HIS A 245 -5.48 -13.63 -10.45
CA HIS A 245 -6.86 -13.38 -10.85
C HIS A 245 -7.63 -14.69 -11.11
N ILE A 246 -7.07 -15.59 -11.93
CA ILE A 246 -7.70 -16.87 -12.26
C ILE A 246 -7.93 -17.72 -10.99
N ALA A 247 -6.92 -17.79 -10.10
CA ALA A 247 -7.02 -18.52 -8.83
C ALA A 247 -8.10 -17.94 -7.93
N MET A 248 -8.17 -16.62 -7.79
CA MET A 248 -9.20 -15.94 -7.01
C MET A 248 -10.59 -16.14 -7.58
N ARG A 249 -10.75 -16.12 -8.91
CA ARG A 249 -12.02 -16.42 -9.58
C ARG A 249 -12.49 -17.86 -9.30
N LYS A 250 -11.59 -18.83 -9.37
CA LYS A 250 -11.89 -20.24 -9.07
C LYS A 250 -12.31 -20.47 -7.61
N LYS A 251 -11.81 -19.63 -6.71
CA LYS A 251 -12.14 -19.65 -5.26
C LYS A 251 -13.31 -18.74 -4.90
N GLU A 252 -13.95 -18.10 -5.88
CA GLU A 252 -15.06 -17.17 -5.67
C GLU A 252 -14.70 -15.98 -4.74
N ILE A 253 -13.42 -15.61 -4.69
CA ILE A 253 -12.95 -14.44 -3.92
C ILE A 253 -13.35 -13.18 -4.69
N PRO A 254 -14.20 -12.30 -4.11
CA PRO A 254 -14.56 -11.03 -4.75
C PRO A 254 -13.33 -10.13 -4.92
N HIS A 255 -13.08 -9.66 -6.14
CA HIS A 255 -11.97 -8.75 -6.42
C HIS A 255 -12.22 -7.96 -7.71
N GLU A 256 -11.62 -6.79 -7.80
CA GLU A 256 -11.43 -6.06 -9.05
C GLU A 256 -10.09 -6.46 -9.66
N PHE A 257 -10.08 -6.72 -10.96
CA PHE A 257 -8.86 -6.97 -11.72
C PHE A 257 -8.85 -6.05 -12.94
N ARG A 258 -7.78 -5.28 -13.07
CA ARG A 258 -7.60 -4.32 -14.16
C ARG A 258 -6.35 -4.62 -14.95
N ILE A 259 -6.49 -4.58 -16.27
CA ILE A 259 -5.41 -4.59 -17.24
C ILE A 259 -5.57 -3.34 -18.08
N ARG A 260 -4.51 -2.54 -18.21
CA ARG A 260 -4.47 -1.34 -19.04
C ARG A 260 -3.19 -1.36 -19.87
N ASP A 261 -3.20 -0.60 -20.97
CA ASP A 261 -2.00 -0.33 -21.76
C ASP A 261 -0.87 0.21 -20.89
N GLY A 262 0.31 -0.39 -20.97
CA GLY A 262 1.51 0.02 -20.24
C GLY A 262 2.30 -1.11 -19.60
N GLY A 263 3.52 -0.79 -19.20
CA GLY A 263 4.48 -1.72 -18.66
C GLY A 263 4.86 -1.44 -17.20
N HIS A 264 5.94 -2.06 -16.76
CA HIS A 264 6.48 -1.98 -15.39
C HIS A 264 7.17 -0.64 -15.13
N THR A 265 6.40 0.45 -15.02
CA THR A 265 6.92 1.82 -14.98
C THR A 265 6.20 2.70 -13.96
N TRP A 266 6.92 3.72 -13.47
CA TRP A 266 6.35 4.74 -12.60
C TRP A 266 5.19 5.52 -13.24
N THR A 267 5.19 5.70 -14.58
CA THR A 267 4.06 6.31 -15.30
C THR A 267 2.79 5.51 -15.09
N TYR A 268 2.85 4.18 -15.26
CA TYR A 268 1.73 3.30 -15.02
C TYR A 268 1.20 3.39 -13.58
N TRP A 269 2.10 3.35 -12.59
CA TRP A 269 1.71 3.36 -11.18
C TRP A 269 1.20 4.72 -10.70
N ARG A 270 1.68 5.85 -11.25
CA ARG A 270 1.08 7.18 -11.01
C ARG A 270 -0.37 7.26 -11.47
N GLU A 271 -0.71 6.59 -12.57
CA GLU A 271 -2.09 6.51 -13.05
C GLU A 271 -2.96 5.55 -12.23
N SER A 272 -2.37 4.52 -11.62
CA SER A 272 -3.06 3.57 -10.74
C SER A 272 -3.35 4.17 -9.36
N LEU A 273 -2.45 4.99 -8.81
CA LEU A 273 -2.54 5.48 -7.44
C LEU A 273 -3.85 6.24 -7.12
N PRO A 274 -4.38 7.14 -7.97
CA PRO A 274 -5.67 7.78 -7.71
C PRO A 274 -6.81 6.77 -7.54
N VAL A 275 -6.81 5.71 -8.35
CA VAL A 275 -7.83 4.64 -8.29
C VAL A 275 -7.69 3.82 -7.00
N VAL A 276 -6.45 3.54 -6.57
CA VAL A 276 -6.18 2.91 -5.28
C VAL A 276 -6.73 3.75 -4.14
N LEU A 277 -6.47 5.06 -4.13
CA LEU A 277 -6.95 5.97 -3.08
C LEU A 277 -8.48 6.02 -3.02
N GLU A 278 -9.15 6.04 -4.18
CA GLU A 278 -10.60 5.96 -4.28
C GLU A 278 -11.13 4.62 -3.74
N PHE A 279 -10.56 3.50 -4.20
CA PHE A 279 -10.96 2.15 -3.79
C PHE A 279 -10.84 1.91 -2.28
N VAL A 280 -9.74 2.33 -1.66
CA VAL A 280 -9.57 2.17 -0.20
C VAL A 280 -10.49 3.11 0.58
N SER A 281 -10.76 4.30 0.06
CA SER A 281 -11.70 5.26 0.67
C SER A 281 -13.12 4.71 0.77
N ASP A 282 -13.57 3.98 -0.24
CA ASP A 282 -14.89 3.32 -0.21
C ASP A 282 -15.00 2.35 0.97
N ALA A 283 -13.93 1.58 1.25
CA ALA A 283 -13.91 0.69 2.40
C ALA A 283 -13.98 1.45 3.73
N PHE A 284 -13.31 2.60 3.82
CA PHE A 284 -13.28 3.43 5.02
C PHE A 284 -14.67 4.02 5.35
N HIS A 285 -15.52 4.19 4.34
CA HIS A 285 -16.89 4.73 4.47
C HIS A 285 -18.00 3.67 4.59
N GLN A 286 -17.74 2.40 4.30
CA GLN A 286 -18.75 1.35 4.44
C GLN A 286 -19.19 1.18 5.90
N HIS A 287 -20.53 1.19 6.11
CA HIS A 287 -21.19 1.03 7.41
C HIS A 287 -21.47 -0.42 7.73
#